data_d9a515f7280e160e15b9c456338f17d8
#
_entry.id   d9a515f7280e160e15b9c456338f17d8
#
_cell.length_a   1.000
_cell.length_b   1.000
_cell.length_c   1.000
_cell.angle_alpha   90.00
_cell.angle_beta   90.00
_cell.angle_gamma   90.00
#
_symmetry.space_group_name_H-M   'P 1'
#
loop_
_entity.id
_entity.type
_entity.pdbx_description
1 polymer ?
#
loop_
_entity_poly.entity_id
_entity_poly.type
_entity_poly.pdbx_seq_one_letter_code
_entity_poly.pdbx_strand_id
1 'polypeptide(L)'
;MNNITTILFLSLVIVAHAQATEPTVITLSCDGTVKTNVGNNEGQRKTINKVGVVVDLAEQTVSFAGYVAHIENVDAAAVFFGGSEDHATGDIDRASGVMSATAVKGNLATSYELFCKSATHSASRKTK
;
A
#
# COMPACT_ATOMS: atom_id res chain seq x y z
N MET A 1 50.85 7.89 6.50
CA MET A 1 50.32 6.75 6.22
C MET A 1 49.05 6.51 6.86
N ASN A 2 48.85 6.85 7.96
CA ASN A 2 47.68 6.60 8.61
C ASN A 2 46.54 7.31 8.08
N ASN A 3 46.72 8.29 7.40
CA ASN A 3 45.64 9.05 6.90
C ASN A 3 44.76 8.34 6.02
N ILE A 4 45.22 7.44 5.33
CA ILE A 4 44.46 6.72 4.41
C ILE A 4 43.29 6.06 5.02
N THR A 5 43.46 5.61 6.15
CA THR A 5 42.42 4.90 6.78
C THR A 5 41.24 5.74 7.03
N THR A 6 41.45 6.93 7.26
CA THR A 6 40.38 7.76 7.60
C THR A 6 39.39 7.93 6.52
N ILE A 7 39.80 7.92 5.38
CA ILE A 7 38.95 8.11 4.30
C ILE A 7 37.91 7.10 4.15
N LEU A 8 38.27 5.92 4.38
CA LEU A 8 37.36 4.88 4.24
C LEU A 8 36.20 4.98 5.10
N PHE A 9 36.45 5.33 6.30
CA PHE A 9 35.46 5.43 7.21
C PHE A 9 34.40 6.36 6.85
N LEU A 10 34.66 7.32 6.14
CA LEU A 10 33.76 8.20 5.78
C LEU A 10 32.76 7.70 4.82
N SER A 11 33.17 7.00 3.87
CA SER A 11 32.31 6.48 2.86
C SER A 11 31.28 5.62 3.43
N LEU A 12 31.61 4.94 4.40
CA LEU A 12 30.73 4.05 4.98
C LEU A 12 29.57 4.72 5.55
N VAL A 13 29.76 5.77 6.15
CA VAL A 13 28.72 6.46 6.78
C VAL A 13 27.71 6.92 5.79
N ILE A 14 28.12 7.36 4.69
CA ILE A 14 27.24 7.80 3.69
C ILE A 14 26.32 6.77 3.20
N VAL A 15 26.82 5.64 3.05
CA VAL A 15 26.03 4.56 2.57
C VAL A 15 24.91 4.29 3.53
N ALA A 16 25.20 4.31 4.76
CA ALA A 16 24.22 4.00 5.73
C ALA A 16 23.11 4.99 5.66
N HIS A 17 23.40 6.17 5.39
CA HIS A 17 22.44 7.13 5.32
C HIS A 17 21.45 6.93 4.27
N ALA A 18 21.83 6.50 3.16
CA ALA A 18 20.96 6.29 2.05
C ALA A 18 19.77 5.45 2.36
N GLN A 19 19.91 4.56 3.25
CA GLN A 19 18.82 3.69 3.53
C GLN A 19 17.81 4.25 4.40
N ALA A 20 18.08 5.28 5.05
CA ALA A 20 17.15 5.85 5.95
C ALA A 20 16.06 6.61 5.28
N THR A 21 16.07 6.71 4.01
CA THR A 21 15.07 7.48 3.33
C THR A 21 13.82 6.72 2.96
N GLU A 22 13.76 5.45 3.19
CA GLU A 22 12.58 4.71 2.79
C GLU A 22 11.42 5.08 3.70
N PRO A 23 10.28 5.45 3.18
CA PRO A 23 9.18 5.85 4.02
C PRO A 23 8.52 4.68 4.69
N THR A 24 7.99 4.87 5.86
CA THR A 24 7.28 3.81 6.56
C THR A 24 5.78 3.92 6.32
N VAL A 25 5.30 5.05 5.85
CA VAL A 25 3.89 5.20 5.52
C VAL A 25 3.77 5.64 4.08
N ILE A 26 3.03 4.89 3.29
CA ILE A 26 2.84 5.17 1.89
C ILE A 26 1.37 5.47 1.67
N THR A 27 1.07 6.64 1.14
CA THR A 27 -0.30 7.03 0.87
C THR A 27 -0.55 6.97 -0.63
N LEU A 28 -1.58 6.30 -1.03
CA LEU A 28 -1.90 6.09 -2.44
C LEU A 28 -3.28 6.63 -2.76
N SER A 29 -3.46 7.05 -3.99
CA SER A 29 -4.76 7.43 -4.51
C SER A 29 -5.07 6.45 -5.63
N CYS A 30 -6.19 5.79 -5.55
CA CYS A 30 -6.52 4.68 -6.43
C CYS A 30 -7.83 4.88 -7.16
N ASP A 31 -7.86 4.48 -8.41
CA ASP A 31 -9.08 4.54 -9.23
C ASP A 31 -9.34 3.17 -9.83
N GLY A 32 -10.55 2.83 -10.06
CA GLY A 32 -10.85 1.55 -10.66
C GLY A 32 -12.30 1.17 -10.56
N THR A 33 -12.57 -0.08 -10.20
CA THR A 33 -13.93 -0.57 -10.13
C THR A 33 -14.17 -1.32 -8.85
N VAL A 34 -15.42 -1.39 -8.46
CA VAL A 34 -15.85 -2.09 -7.27
C VAL A 34 -17.13 -2.86 -7.60
N LYS A 35 -17.28 -4.02 -7.01
CA LYS A 35 -18.45 -4.84 -7.23
C LYS A 35 -18.87 -5.44 -5.90
N THR A 36 -20.11 -5.30 -5.50
CA THR A 36 -20.61 -5.84 -4.24
C THR A 36 -21.61 -6.94 -4.51
N ASN A 37 -21.38 -8.10 -3.92
CA ASN A 37 -22.30 -9.20 -4.00
C ASN A 37 -23.01 -9.35 -2.66
N VAL A 38 -24.29 -9.65 -2.70
CA VAL A 38 -25.08 -9.84 -1.50
C VAL A 38 -25.53 -11.29 -1.46
N GLY A 39 -24.96 -12.06 -0.59
CA GLY A 39 -25.24 -13.50 -0.53
C GLY A 39 -24.89 -14.14 -1.86
N ASN A 40 -25.85 -14.76 -2.49
CA ASN A 40 -25.64 -15.38 -3.77
C ASN A 40 -25.97 -14.46 -4.93
N ASN A 41 -26.36 -13.23 -4.66
CA ASN A 41 -26.73 -12.30 -5.71
C ASN A 41 -25.56 -11.48 -6.13
N GLU A 42 -25.21 -11.54 -7.40
CA GLU A 42 -24.08 -10.83 -7.92
C GLU A 42 -24.46 -9.39 -8.22
N GLY A 43 -23.68 -8.46 -7.78
CA GLY A 43 -23.93 -7.05 -8.03
C GLY A 43 -23.31 -6.59 -9.31
N GLN A 44 -23.46 -5.32 -9.60
CA GLN A 44 -22.90 -4.74 -10.79
C GLN A 44 -21.59 -4.07 -10.48
N ARG A 45 -20.69 -4.06 -11.44
CA ARG A 45 -19.41 -3.41 -11.30
C ARG A 45 -19.57 -1.92 -11.52
N LYS A 46 -19.05 -1.11 -10.64
CA LYS A 46 -19.15 0.33 -10.73
C LYS A 46 -17.78 0.96 -10.72
N THR A 47 -17.67 2.11 -11.35
CA THR A 47 -16.43 2.86 -11.33
C THR A 47 -16.29 3.62 -10.01
N ILE A 48 -15.10 3.65 -9.47
CA ILE A 48 -14.83 4.36 -8.25
C ILE A 48 -13.52 5.12 -8.40
N ASN A 49 -13.45 6.32 -7.90
CA ASN A 49 -12.28 7.16 -8.07
C ASN A 49 -11.77 7.71 -6.75
N LYS A 50 -10.53 7.99 -6.72
CA LYS A 50 -9.89 8.64 -5.56
C LYS A 50 -10.07 7.91 -4.25
N VAL A 51 -9.90 6.62 -4.30
CA VAL A 51 -9.95 5.81 -3.09
C VAL A 51 -8.60 5.94 -2.42
N GLY A 52 -8.57 6.40 -1.19
CA GLY A 52 -7.33 6.54 -0.45
C GLY A 52 -6.91 5.20 0.12
N VAL A 53 -5.65 4.83 -0.07
CA VAL A 53 -5.11 3.61 0.49
C VAL A 53 -3.86 3.99 1.27
N VAL A 54 -3.76 3.58 2.51
CA VAL A 54 -2.59 3.86 3.32
C VAL A 54 -1.91 2.56 3.69
N VAL A 55 -0.66 2.42 3.29
CA VAL A 55 0.15 1.26 3.64
C VAL A 55 1.09 1.72 4.74
N ASP A 56 0.89 1.24 5.95
CA ASP A 56 1.71 1.63 7.08
C ASP A 56 2.65 0.48 7.39
N LEU A 57 3.89 0.59 6.99
CA LEU A 57 4.84 -0.49 7.18
C LEU A 57 5.31 -0.60 8.62
N ALA A 58 5.25 0.48 9.36
CA ALA A 58 5.62 0.45 10.76
C ALA A 58 4.56 -0.26 11.59
N GLU A 59 3.30 0.01 11.32
CA GLU A 59 2.21 -0.63 12.03
C GLU A 59 1.78 -1.93 11.36
N GLN A 60 2.29 -2.21 10.18
CA GLN A 60 1.98 -3.41 9.44
C GLN A 60 0.49 -3.49 9.09
N THR A 61 -0.04 -2.42 8.55
CA THR A 61 -1.45 -2.39 8.17
C THR A 61 -1.67 -1.75 6.80
N VAL A 62 -2.78 -2.11 6.17
CA VAL A 62 -3.26 -1.47 4.97
C VAL A 62 -4.67 -0.99 5.27
N SER A 63 -4.94 0.29 5.04
CA SER A 63 -6.25 0.87 5.30
C SER A 63 -6.87 1.36 4.00
N PHE A 64 -8.10 1.02 3.74
CA PHE A 64 -8.82 1.53 2.57
C PHE A 64 -10.32 1.37 2.76
N ALA A 65 -11.09 2.30 2.25
CA ALA A 65 -12.55 2.23 2.25
C ALA A 65 -13.16 1.90 3.61
N GLY A 66 -12.53 2.37 4.67
CA GLY A 66 -13.02 2.13 6.01
C GLY A 66 -12.56 0.81 6.63
N TYR A 67 -11.77 0.04 5.93
CA TYR A 67 -11.24 -1.22 6.44
C TYR A 67 -9.78 -1.05 6.83
N VAL A 68 -9.36 -1.81 7.82
CA VAL A 68 -7.96 -1.87 8.21
C VAL A 68 -7.60 -3.34 8.26
N ALA A 69 -6.60 -3.74 7.51
CA ALA A 69 -6.17 -5.13 7.46
C ALA A 69 -4.69 -5.22 7.81
N HIS A 70 -4.28 -6.34 8.36
CA HIS A 70 -2.88 -6.53 8.72
C HIS A 70 -2.08 -7.00 7.52
N ILE A 71 -0.85 -6.53 7.42
CA ILE A 71 0.03 -6.96 6.36
C ILE A 71 0.54 -8.36 6.69
N GLU A 72 0.37 -9.28 5.74
CA GLU A 72 0.83 -10.64 5.91
C GLU A 72 2.24 -10.81 5.38
N ASN A 73 2.57 -10.14 4.32
CA ASN A 73 3.87 -10.28 3.71
C ASN A 73 4.19 -9.09 2.81
N VAL A 74 5.43 -8.65 2.83
CA VAL A 74 5.90 -7.59 1.97
C VAL A 74 7.19 -8.02 1.33
N ASP A 75 7.27 -7.92 0.01
CA ASP A 75 8.54 -8.16 -0.66
C ASP A 75 8.70 -7.11 -1.76
N ALA A 76 9.68 -7.25 -2.59
CA ALA A 76 9.94 -6.29 -3.64
C ALA A 76 8.83 -6.24 -4.66
N ALA A 77 8.08 -7.27 -4.81
CA ALA A 77 7.05 -7.37 -5.82
C ALA A 77 5.68 -6.93 -5.34
N ALA A 78 5.33 -7.19 -4.10
CA ALA A 78 3.97 -6.94 -3.65
C ALA A 78 3.83 -6.81 -2.15
N VAL A 79 2.69 -6.23 -1.75
CA VAL A 79 2.29 -6.18 -0.36
C VAL A 79 1.03 -7.04 -0.27
N PHE A 80 1.06 -8.07 0.56
CA PHE A 80 -0.10 -8.94 0.75
C PHE A 80 -0.69 -8.65 2.13
N PHE A 81 -1.98 -8.50 2.22
CA PHE A 81 -2.63 -8.15 3.47
C PHE A 81 -3.92 -8.94 3.71
N GLY A 82 -4.30 -9.01 4.95
CA GLY A 82 -5.53 -9.67 5.36
C GLY A 82 -5.32 -11.03 5.94
N GLY A 83 -5.66 -11.23 7.16
CA GLY A 83 -5.58 -12.51 7.81
C GLY A 83 -6.96 -13.02 8.09
N SER A 84 -7.07 -14.11 8.78
CA SER A 84 -8.35 -14.75 9.05
C SER A 84 -9.24 -13.89 9.92
N GLU A 85 -8.67 -12.98 10.67
CA GLU A 85 -9.46 -12.13 11.51
C GLU A 85 -9.79 -10.79 10.90
N ASP A 86 -9.28 -10.49 9.73
CA ASP A 86 -9.52 -9.22 9.09
C ASP A 86 -10.74 -9.32 8.18
N HIS A 87 -11.43 -8.21 8.01
CA HIS A 87 -12.59 -8.19 7.14
C HIS A 87 -12.22 -7.85 5.71
N ALA A 88 -10.97 -7.63 5.43
CA ALA A 88 -10.49 -7.32 4.10
C ALA A 88 -9.20 -8.07 3.82
N THR A 89 -9.00 -8.47 2.57
CA THR A 89 -7.79 -9.17 2.19
C THR A 89 -7.45 -8.79 0.77
N GLY A 90 -6.21 -8.84 0.40
CA GLY A 90 -5.80 -8.52 -0.96
C GLY A 90 -4.32 -8.34 -1.13
N ASP A 91 -3.98 -7.73 -2.25
CA ASP A 91 -2.57 -7.45 -2.53
C ASP A 91 -2.42 -6.19 -3.37
N ILE A 92 -1.26 -5.59 -3.30
CA ILE A 92 -0.89 -4.44 -4.09
C ILE A 92 0.40 -4.78 -4.81
N ASP A 93 0.36 -4.75 -6.15
CA ASP A 93 1.54 -5.01 -6.96
C ASP A 93 2.40 -3.76 -6.95
N ARG A 94 3.63 -3.87 -6.50
CA ARG A 94 4.47 -2.70 -6.30
C ARG A 94 5.01 -2.11 -7.61
N ALA A 95 5.07 -2.90 -8.64
CA ALA A 95 5.55 -2.41 -9.92
C ALA A 95 4.46 -1.71 -10.70
N SER A 96 3.29 -2.27 -10.75
CA SER A 96 2.21 -1.73 -11.56
C SER A 96 1.27 -0.81 -10.80
N GLY A 97 1.20 -0.94 -9.50
CA GLY A 97 0.26 -0.20 -8.70
C GLY A 97 -1.12 -0.83 -8.68
N VAL A 98 -1.30 -2.00 -9.24
CA VAL A 98 -2.60 -2.64 -9.26
C VAL A 98 -2.90 -3.22 -7.89
N MET A 99 -4.07 -2.90 -7.36
CA MET A 99 -4.52 -3.45 -6.09
C MET A 99 -5.78 -4.25 -6.32
N SER A 100 -5.78 -5.48 -5.80
CA SER A 100 -6.94 -6.33 -5.85
C SER A 100 -7.29 -6.66 -4.42
N ALA A 101 -8.51 -6.42 -4.02
CA ALA A 101 -8.91 -6.65 -2.64
C ALA A 101 -10.37 -7.06 -2.53
N THR A 102 -10.69 -7.78 -1.48
CA THR A 102 -12.05 -8.17 -1.19
C THR A 102 -12.33 -7.84 0.27
N ALA A 103 -13.45 -7.21 0.53
CA ALA A 103 -13.88 -6.91 1.88
C ALA A 103 -15.22 -7.59 2.14
N VAL A 104 -15.38 -8.14 3.33
CA VAL A 104 -16.58 -8.88 3.68
C VAL A 104 -17.21 -8.29 4.92
N LYS A 105 -18.50 -8.04 4.87
CA LYS A 105 -19.23 -7.54 5.99
C LYS A 105 -20.58 -8.22 6.01
N GLY A 106 -20.78 -9.16 6.93
CA GLY A 106 -21.96 -9.97 6.97
C GLY A 106 -22.05 -10.80 5.69
N ASN A 107 -23.13 -10.67 4.95
CA ASN A 107 -23.29 -11.39 3.71
C ASN A 107 -22.93 -10.52 2.49
N LEU A 108 -22.27 -9.39 2.71
CA LEU A 108 -21.82 -8.56 1.63
C LEU A 108 -20.36 -8.84 1.34
N ALA A 109 -20.03 -9.05 0.10
CA ALA A 109 -18.65 -9.24 -0.32
C ALA A 109 -18.36 -8.22 -1.40
N THR A 110 -17.42 -7.32 -1.15
CA THR A 110 -17.10 -6.24 -2.08
C THR A 110 -15.71 -6.48 -2.64
N SER A 111 -15.61 -6.52 -3.96
CA SER A 111 -14.34 -6.73 -4.64
C SER A 111 -13.86 -5.43 -5.26
N TYR A 112 -12.60 -5.11 -5.05
CA TYR A 112 -11.98 -3.91 -5.56
C TYR A 112 -10.89 -4.26 -6.55
N GLU A 113 -10.88 -3.56 -7.71
CA GLU A 113 -9.81 -3.70 -8.68
C GLU A 113 -9.37 -2.29 -8.97
N LEU A 114 -8.25 -1.89 -8.44
CA LEU A 114 -7.82 -0.50 -8.48
C LEU A 114 -6.43 -0.33 -9.07
N PHE A 115 -6.19 0.88 -9.61
CA PHE A 115 -4.86 1.26 -10.04
C PHE A 115 -4.45 2.40 -9.13
N CYS A 116 -3.36 2.25 -8.45
CA CYS A 116 -2.91 3.17 -7.41
C CYS A 116 -1.66 3.91 -7.77
N LYS A 117 -1.58 5.16 -7.36
CA LYS A 117 -0.37 5.93 -7.52
C LYS A 117 -0.13 6.74 -6.26
N SER A 118 1.04 7.23 -6.11
CA SER A 118 1.42 7.95 -4.90
C SER A 118 0.63 9.24 -4.75
N ALA A 119 -0.06 9.37 -3.65
CA ALA A 119 -0.79 10.58 -3.37
C ALA A 119 0.10 11.61 -2.72
N THR A 120 1.14 11.19 -2.07
CA THR A 120 2.04 12.08 -1.40
C THR A 120 2.69 13.02 -2.38
N HIS A 121 3.01 12.53 -3.54
CA HIS A 121 3.64 13.33 -4.53
C HIS A 121 2.77 14.47 -4.94
N SER A 122 1.53 14.27 -5.09
CA SER A 122 0.61 15.23 -5.47
C SER A 122 0.47 16.27 -4.43
N ALA A 123 0.43 15.92 -3.22
CA ALA A 123 0.31 16.80 -2.14
C ALA A 123 1.46 17.76 -2.08
N SER A 124 2.62 17.27 -2.30
CA SER A 124 3.77 18.06 -2.24
C SER A 124 3.73 19.15 -3.26
N ARG A 125 3.17 18.91 -4.39
CA ARG A 125 3.11 19.87 -5.37
C ARG A 125 2.24 21.00 -5.03
N LYS A 126 1.22 20.78 -4.34
CA LYS A 126 0.33 21.74 -4.01
C LYS A 126 0.89 22.78 -3.12
N THR A 127 1.81 22.48 -2.37
CA THR A 127 2.31 23.38 -1.46
C THR A 127 3.04 24.50 -2.10
N LYS A 128 3.31 24.46 -3.34
CA LYS A 128 4.02 25.50 -3.85
C LYS A 128 3.33 26.57 -4.29
#